data_8572bcff56cd0bc43dc94dfd2a955eed
#
_entry.id   8572bcff56cd0bc43dc94dfd2a955eed
#
_cell.length_a   1.000
_cell.length_b   1.000
_cell.length_c   1.000
_cell.angle_alpha   90.00
_cell.angle_beta   90.00
_cell.angle_gamma   90.00
#
_symmetry.space_group_name_H-M   'P 1'
#
loop_
_entity.id
_entity.type
_entity.pdbx_description
1 polymer ?
#
loop_
_entity_poly.entity_id
_entity_poly.type
_entity_poly.pdbx_seq_one_letter_code
_entity_poly.pdbx_strand_id
1 'polypeptide(L)'
;MQNYSEEGLQYHLNIRKGDVGKYVILPGDPKRCAKIAEHFEDAKLVADNREYVTYTGYLDGEKVSVTSTGIGGPSASIALEELVRSGADTFVRVGTCGGIDIDVKGGDIVIATGAIRTEGTTREYAPIEFPAVANYDVVTALLQAGKKLGYTTHAGIVQCKDSFYGQHEPEVMPVSYELQQKWEAWKRLRVKASEMESAALFVVASHLGVRVGSTFLVVGNQERNAAGLENPIVHDTEAAITVAVQALRNLIAQDRQNA
;
A
#
# COMPACT_ATOMS: atom_id res chain seq x y z
N MET A 1 -11.72 -26.41 -0.06
CA MET A 1 -10.97 -25.62 -1.07
C MET A 1 -10.02 -26.59 -1.77
N GLN A 2 -10.06 -26.69 -3.10
CA GLN A 2 -9.05 -27.48 -3.83
C GLN A 2 -7.68 -26.85 -3.59
N ASN A 3 -6.73 -27.62 -3.07
CA ASN A 3 -5.35 -27.17 -2.97
C ASN A 3 -4.73 -27.22 -4.37
N TYR A 4 -4.46 -26.07 -4.95
CA TYR A 4 -3.75 -25.95 -6.23
C TYR A 4 -2.23 -26.17 -6.10
N SER A 5 -1.73 -26.42 -4.88
CA SER A 5 -0.32 -26.60 -4.55
C SER A 5 -0.13 -27.80 -3.62
N GLU A 6 1.12 -28.13 -3.32
CA GLU A 6 1.47 -29.08 -2.26
C GLU A 6 0.83 -28.69 -0.93
N GLU A 7 0.55 -29.67 -0.08
CA GLU A 7 -0.12 -29.43 1.21
C GLU A 7 0.58 -28.34 2.02
N GLY A 8 -0.18 -27.29 2.35
CA GLY A 8 0.29 -26.14 3.13
C GLY A 8 1.10 -25.07 2.37
N LEU A 9 1.51 -25.32 1.12
CA LEU A 9 2.21 -24.32 0.30
C LEU A 9 1.21 -23.37 -0.36
N GLN A 10 1.43 -22.06 -0.26
CA GLN A 10 0.60 -21.09 -0.98
C GLN A 10 0.99 -21.03 -2.47
N TYR A 11 -0.01 -21.04 -3.34
CA TYR A 11 0.20 -21.27 -4.78
C TYR A 11 1.00 -20.16 -5.47
N HIS A 12 0.70 -18.88 -5.15
CA HIS A 12 1.35 -17.75 -5.81
C HIS A 12 2.61 -17.30 -5.08
N LEU A 13 2.56 -17.17 -3.76
CA LEU A 13 3.69 -16.68 -2.96
C LEU A 13 4.75 -17.73 -2.70
N ASN A 14 4.43 -19.01 -2.86
CA ASN A 14 5.34 -20.14 -2.61
C ASN A 14 5.88 -20.17 -1.17
N ILE A 15 5.03 -19.81 -0.19
CA ILE A 15 5.31 -19.76 1.24
C ILE A 15 4.40 -20.71 2.02
N ARG A 16 4.79 -21.07 3.23
CA ARG A 16 4.03 -21.90 4.18
C ARG A 16 3.74 -21.14 5.47
N LYS A 17 2.82 -21.68 6.27
CA LYS A 17 2.56 -21.18 7.63
C LYS A 17 3.85 -21.21 8.45
N GLY A 18 4.19 -20.04 9.02
CA GLY A 18 5.40 -19.85 9.80
C GLY A 18 6.62 -19.30 9.02
N ASP A 19 6.57 -19.25 7.68
CA ASP A 19 7.63 -18.65 6.87
C ASP A 19 7.66 -17.12 7.03
N VAL A 20 6.50 -16.50 7.25
CA VAL A 20 6.34 -15.05 7.42
C VAL A 20 6.05 -14.65 8.86
N GLY A 21 6.31 -13.40 9.19
CA GLY A 21 5.95 -12.79 10.47
C GLY A 21 4.50 -12.33 10.50
N LYS A 22 4.03 -11.96 11.68
CA LYS A 22 2.70 -11.38 11.92
C LYS A 22 2.53 -10.03 11.20
N TYR A 23 3.59 -9.23 11.13
CA TYR A 23 3.63 -7.91 10.52
C TYR A 23 4.34 -7.96 9.17
N VAL A 24 3.71 -7.40 8.12
CA VAL A 24 4.25 -7.47 6.76
C VAL A 24 4.23 -6.09 6.09
N ILE A 25 5.35 -5.70 5.47
CA ILE A 25 5.41 -4.54 4.57
C ILE A 25 5.11 -5.02 3.15
N LEU A 26 4.28 -4.27 2.43
CA LEU A 26 3.82 -4.61 1.08
C LEU A 26 4.26 -3.54 0.05
N PRO A 27 5.48 -3.61 -0.53
CA PRO A 27 5.82 -2.82 -1.71
C PRO A 27 5.17 -3.39 -2.98
N GLY A 28 4.97 -2.56 -3.99
CA GLY A 28 4.54 -3.04 -5.31
C GLY A 28 5.67 -3.73 -6.07
N ASP A 29 6.82 -3.07 -6.17
CA ASP A 29 8.00 -3.52 -6.92
C ASP A 29 8.80 -4.57 -6.12
N PRO A 30 9.04 -5.77 -6.69
CA PRO A 30 9.89 -6.81 -6.08
C PRO A 30 11.29 -6.32 -5.68
N LYS A 31 11.89 -5.41 -6.45
CA LYS A 31 13.22 -4.85 -6.17
C LYS A 31 13.30 -4.07 -4.86
N ARG A 32 12.16 -3.57 -4.36
CA ARG A 32 12.12 -2.88 -3.07
C ARG A 32 12.17 -3.82 -1.88
N CYS A 33 11.86 -5.12 -2.06
CA CYS A 33 11.85 -6.07 -0.95
C CYS A 33 13.23 -6.19 -0.28
N ALA A 34 14.30 -6.31 -1.07
CA ALA A 34 15.66 -6.36 -0.54
C ALA A 34 16.02 -5.08 0.24
N LYS A 35 15.71 -3.90 -0.35
CA LYS A 35 15.96 -2.59 0.29
C LYS A 35 15.19 -2.43 1.62
N ILE A 36 13.94 -2.89 1.68
CA ILE A 36 13.16 -2.87 2.93
C ILE A 36 13.74 -3.87 3.94
N ALA A 37 14.14 -5.05 3.47
CA ALA A 37 14.74 -6.09 4.33
C ALA A 37 16.05 -5.66 5.00
N GLU A 38 16.81 -4.70 4.43
CA GLU A 38 18.00 -4.11 5.06
C GLU A 38 17.69 -3.44 6.41
N HIS A 39 16.45 -3.06 6.67
CA HIS A 39 16.00 -2.53 7.97
C HIS A 39 15.70 -3.60 9.02
N PHE A 40 15.70 -4.89 8.64
CA PHE A 40 15.37 -6.00 9.52
C PHE A 40 16.65 -6.69 10.02
N GLU A 41 16.64 -7.16 11.25
CA GLU A 41 17.68 -8.01 11.80
C GLU A 41 17.54 -9.42 11.20
N ASP A 42 18.65 -10.07 10.84
CA ASP A 42 18.73 -11.44 10.32
C ASP A 42 17.81 -11.72 9.11
N ALA A 43 17.57 -10.73 8.26
CA ALA A 43 16.71 -10.85 7.10
C ALA A 43 17.21 -11.90 6.10
N LYS A 44 16.30 -12.75 5.63
CA LYS A 44 16.59 -13.80 4.63
C LYS A 44 15.52 -13.81 3.55
N LEU A 45 15.93 -14.08 2.31
CA LEU A 45 15.01 -14.39 1.21
C LEU A 45 14.29 -15.72 1.54
N VAL A 46 12.97 -15.68 1.56
CA VAL A 46 12.11 -16.84 1.85
C VAL A 46 11.54 -17.43 0.57
N ALA A 47 11.06 -16.59 -0.32
CA ALA A 47 10.49 -17.00 -1.59
C ALA A 47 10.68 -15.93 -2.66
N ASP A 48 10.83 -16.37 -3.90
CA ASP A 48 10.87 -15.53 -5.10
C ASP A 48 10.08 -16.27 -6.19
N ASN A 49 8.83 -15.85 -6.41
CA ASN A 49 7.95 -16.48 -7.38
C ASN A 49 7.04 -15.43 -8.03
N ARG A 50 7.03 -15.36 -9.35
CA ARG A 50 6.28 -14.37 -10.14
C ARG A 50 6.68 -12.94 -9.73
N GLU A 51 5.68 -12.08 -9.48
CA GLU A 51 5.84 -10.72 -8.94
C GLU A 51 6.00 -10.68 -7.40
N TYR A 52 5.99 -11.84 -6.74
CA TYR A 52 6.02 -11.96 -5.27
C TYR A 52 7.40 -12.37 -4.79
N VAL A 53 8.11 -11.45 -4.16
CA VAL A 53 9.39 -11.69 -3.49
C VAL A 53 9.20 -11.46 -2.00
N THR A 54 9.54 -12.44 -1.17
CA THR A 54 9.36 -12.41 0.27
C THR A 54 10.68 -12.51 1.01
N TYR A 55 10.96 -11.54 1.89
CA TYR A 55 12.01 -11.62 2.89
C TYR A 55 11.38 -11.65 4.29
N THR A 56 12.01 -12.38 5.21
CA THR A 56 11.61 -12.43 6.62
C THR A 56 12.83 -12.19 7.51
N GLY A 57 12.65 -11.40 8.56
CA GLY A 57 13.65 -11.06 9.56
C GLY A 57 12.99 -10.62 10.85
N TYR A 58 13.65 -9.73 11.62
CA TYR A 58 13.13 -9.28 12.91
C TYR A 58 13.20 -7.75 13.03
N LEU A 59 12.23 -7.19 13.77
CA LEU A 59 12.22 -5.80 14.26
C LEU A 59 11.89 -5.82 15.74
N ASP A 60 12.79 -5.26 16.55
CA ASP A 60 12.62 -5.21 18.03
C ASP A 60 12.28 -6.58 18.63
N GLY A 61 12.89 -7.66 18.09
CA GLY A 61 12.66 -9.04 18.51
C GLY A 61 11.35 -9.67 18.03
N GLU A 62 10.55 -8.98 17.20
CA GLU A 62 9.33 -9.51 16.59
C GLU A 62 9.61 -9.96 15.16
N LYS A 63 9.08 -11.13 14.77
CA LYS A 63 9.22 -11.64 13.40
C LYS A 63 8.40 -10.80 12.44
N VAL A 64 9.05 -10.23 11.43
CA VAL A 64 8.43 -9.37 10.42
C VAL A 64 8.80 -9.85 9.02
N SER A 65 7.99 -9.47 8.04
CA SER A 65 8.26 -9.79 6.65
C SER A 65 8.04 -8.60 5.73
N VAL A 66 8.61 -8.69 4.55
CA VAL A 66 8.26 -7.86 3.40
C VAL A 66 7.92 -8.77 2.23
N THR A 67 6.81 -8.49 1.55
CA THR A 67 6.39 -9.24 0.36
C THR A 67 5.91 -8.26 -0.70
N SER A 68 6.44 -8.34 -1.93
CA SER A 68 5.95 -7.54 -3.04
C SER A 68 4.56 -7.98 -3.49
N THR A 69 3.77 -7.04 -3.99
CA THR A 69 2.40 -7.28 -4.43
C THR A 69 2.22 -7.26 -5.94
N GLY A 70 3.24 -6.84 -6.71
CA GLY A 70 3.02 -6.42 -8.08
C GLY A 70 2.16 -5.16 -8.17
N ILE A 71 1.54 -4.92 -9.31
CA ILE A 71 0.69 -3.77 -9.62
C ILE A 71 -0.78 -4.18 -9.69
N GLY A 72 -1.63 -3.39 -9.03
CA GLY A 72 -3.08 -3.49 -9.16
C GLY A 72 -3.77 -4.39 -8.14
N GLY A 73 -5.08 -4.22 -8.05
CA GLY A 73 -5.95 -4.88 -7.08
C GLY A 73 -5.88 -6.41 -7.09
N PRO A 74 -5.97 -7.08 -8.26
CA PRO A 74 -5.94 -8.55 -8.32
C PRO A 74 -4.67 -9.14 -7.72
N SER A 75 -3.50 -8.62 -8.10
CA SER A 75 -2.21 -9.10 -7.60
C SER A 75 -2.04 -8.82 -6.10
N ALA A 76 -2.39 -7.63 -5.64
CA ALA A 76 -2.31 -7.26 -4.23
C ALA A 76 -3.26 -8.10 -3.35
N SER A 77 -4.44 -8.42 -3.85
CA SER A 77 -5.43 -9.25 -3.14
C SER A 77 -4.94 -10.69 -2.97
N ILE A 78 -4.33 -11.27 -4.00
CA ILE A 78 -3.72 -12.60 -3.91
C ILE A 78 -2.62 -12.61 -2.84
N ALA A 79 -1.73 -11.61 -2.85
CA ALA A 79 -0.68 -11.50 -1.84
C ALA A 79 -1.25 -11.45 -0.43
N LEU A 80 -2.25 -10.60 -0.18
CA LEU A 80 -2.86 -10.44 1.14
C LEU A 80 -3.53 -11.73 1.63
N GLU A 81 -4.33 -12.38 0.76
CA GLU A 81 -4.99 -13.66 1.08
C GLU A 81 -4.00 -14.76 1.49
N GLU A 82 -2.94 -14.93 0.71
CA GLU A 82 -1.96 -16.00 0.96
C GLU A 82 -1.06 -15.70 2.17
N LEU A 83 -0.74 -14.42 2.43
CA LEU A 83 -0.03 -13.99 3.64
C LEU A 83 -0.87 -14.23 4.90
N VAL A 84 -2.17 -13.91 4.87
CA VAL A 84 -3.08 -14.17 6.00
C VAL A 84 -3.18 -15.67 6.28
N ARG A 85 -3.30 -16.49 5.26
CA ARG A 85 -3.28 -17.98 5.41
C ARG A 85 -1.96 -18.49 5.97
N SER A 86 -0.86 -17.76 5.74
CA SER A 86 0.46 -18.08 6.27
C SER A 86 0.72 -17.55 7.69
N GLY A 87 -0.24 -16.80 8.27
CA GLY A 87 -0.23 -16.36 9.67
C GLY A 87 0.02 -14.86 9.89
N ALA A 88 0.11 -14.06 8.84
CA ALA A 88 0.21 -12.61 8.98
C ALA A 88 -1.17 -11.97 9.25
N ASP A 89 -1.22 -10.87 10.03
CA ASP A 89 -2.47 -10.17 10.38
C ASP A 89 -2.38 -8.64 10.35
N THR A 90 -1.18 -8.08 10.14
CA THR A 90 -0.95 -6.64 10.16
C THR A 90 -0.05 -6.22 9.01
N PHE A 91 -0.54 -5.30 8.19
CA PHE A 91 0.10 -4.97 6.92
C PHE A 91 0.27 -3.46 6.75
N VAL A 92 1.43 -3.05 6.24
CA VAL A 92 1.71 -1.68 5.83
C VAL A 92 2.13 -1.68 4.37
N ARG A 93 1.29 -1.12 3.50
CA ARG A 93 1.66 -0.90 2.11
C ARG A 93 2.61 0.28 1.99
N VAL A 94 3.68 0.08 1.23
CA VAL A 94 4.63 1.13 0.82
C VAL A 94 4.60 1.28 -0.69
N GLY A 95 4.13 2.42 -1.16
CA GLY A 95 4.01 2.67 -2.60
C GLY A 95 4.55 4.02 -3.04
N THR A 96 4.31 4.31 -4.31
CA THR A 96 4.43 5.63 -4.91
C THR A 96 3.05 6.09 -5.36
N CYS A 97 2.83 7.40 -5.42
CA CYS A 97 1.57 7.98 -5.90
C CYS A 97 1.83 9.26 -6.70
N GLY A 98 0.85 9.66 -7.51
CA GLY A 98 0.76 10.99 -8.08
C GLY A 98 -0.13 11.87 -7.21
N GLY A 99 0.33 13.07 -6.84
CA GLY A 99 -0.48 14.04 -6.09
C GLY A 99 -1.68 14.54 -6.89
N ILE A 100 -2.82 14.77 -6.23
CA ILE A 100 -4.03 15.40 -6.78
C ILE A 100 -4.31 16.72 -6.07
N ASP A 101 -4.37 16.72 -4.73
CA ASP A 101 -4.56 17.95 -3.95
C ASP A 101 -3.38 18.90 -4.18
N ILE A 102 -3.68 20.17 -4.41
CA ILE A 102 -2.68 21.19 -4.74
C ILE A 102 -1.65 21.40 -3.62
N ASP A 103 -1.99 21.07 -2.37
CA ASP A 103 -1.08 21.18 -1.23
C ASP A 103 -0.04 20.04 -1.17
N VAL A 104 -0.26 18.96 -1.92
CA VAL A 104 0.62 17.78 -1.97
C VAL A 104 1.66 17.97 -3.08
N LYS A 105 2.94 17.95 -2.76
CA LYS A 105 4.02 18.11 -3.73
C LYS A 105 4.94 16.87 -3.81
N GLY A 106 5.70 16.78 -4.88
CA GLY A 106 6.71 15.73 -5.03
C GLY A 106 7.67 15.68 -3.85
N GLY A 107 7.95 14.49 -3.33
CA GLY A 107 8.75 14.27 -2.13
C GLY A 107 7.97 14.21 -0.82
N ASP A 108 6.73 14.68 -0.77
CA ASP A 108 5.88 14.54 0.41
C ASP A 108 5.43 13.08 0.61
N ILE A 109 4.97 12.76 1.82
CA ILE A 109 4.40 11.47 2.17
C ILE A 109 2.87 11.59 2.24
N VAL A 110 2.16 10.69 1.56
CA VAL A 110 0.70 10.54 1.70
C VAL A 110 0.39 9.29 2.50
N ILE A 111 -0.47 9.43 3.52
CA ILE A 111 -1.02 8.33 4.32
C ILE A 111 -2.50 8.22 4.00
N ALA A 112 -2.90 7.07 3.41
CA ALA A 112 -4.29 6.86 3.04
C ALA A 112 -5.14 6.54 4.26
N THR A 113 -6.19 7.33 4.50
CA THR A 113 -7.23 7.02 5.50
C THR A 113 -8.37 6.20 4.91
N GLY A 114 -8.51 6.22 3.60
CA GLY A 114 -9.44 5.45 2.80
C GLY A 114 -9.14 5.62 1.32
N ALA A 115 -9.81 4.84 0.49
CA ALA A 115 -9.59 4.85 -0.95
C ALA A 115 -10.91 4.88 -1.74
N ILE A 116 -10.91 5.62 -2.85
CA ILE A 116 -12.00 5.59 -3.82
C ILE A 116 -11.88 4.30 -4.62
N ARG A 117 -12.96 3.53 -4.68
CA ARG A 117 -13.07 2.23 -5.34
C ARG A 117 -13.38 2.42 -6.83
N THR A 118 -12.39 2.86 -7.63
CA THR A 118 -12.53 2.96 -9.10
C THR A 118 -11.94 1.76 -9.85
N GLU A 119 -11.57 0.71 -9.11
CA GLU A 119 -11.03 -0.56 -9.59
C GLU A 119 -12.10 -1.69 -9.56
N GLY A 120 -11.81 -2.81 -10.21
CA GLY A 120 -12.75 -3.93 -10.34
C GLY A 120 -12.70 -4.95 -9.21
N THR A 121 -11.55 -5.15 -8.59
CA THR A 121 -11.30 -6.23 -7.63
C THR A 121 -12.24 -6.18 -6.43
N THR A 122 -12.42 -5.01 -5.83
CA THR A 122 -13.27 -4.88 -4.64
C THR A 122 -14.75 -5.15 -4.89
N ARG A 123 -15.20 -5.09 -6.14
CA ARG A 123 -16.59 -5.40 -6.51
C ARG A 123 -16.92 -6.89 -6.35
N GLU A 124 -15.90 -7.75 -6.39
CA GLU A 124 -16.03 -9.18 -6.15
C GLU A 124 -15.97 -9.55 -4.65
N TYR A 125 -15.51 -8.64 -3.79
CA TYR A 125 -15.44 -8.83 -2.34
C TYR A 125 -16.58 -8.16 -1.57
N ALA A 126 -17.07 -7.01 -2.03
CA ALA A 126 -18.07 -6.24 -1.29
C ALA A 126 -18.92 -5.37 -2.22
N PRO A 127 -20.21 -5.09 -1.86
CA PRO A 127 -21.03 -4.14 -2.60
C PRO A 127 -20.37 -2.77 -2.65
N ILE A 128 -20.70 -1.96 -3.67
CA ILE A 128 -20.00 -0.68 -3.93
C ILE A 128 -20.16 0.33 -2.79
N GLU A 129 -21.24 0.23 -2.04
CA GLU A 129 -21.55 1.08 -0.88
C GLU A 129 -20.63 0.80 0.31
N PHE A 130 -19.99 -0.37 0.38
CA PHE A 130 -19.02 -0.67 1.44
C PHE A 130 -17.75 0.16 1.23
N PRO A 131 -17.34 0.99 2.20
CA PRO A 131 -16.21 1.89 2.03
C PRO A 131 -14.87 1.14 2.12
N ALA A 132 -13.89 1.52 1.30
CA ALA A 132 -12.51 1.08 1.44
C ALA A 132 -11.79 1.97 2.47
N VAL A 133 -11.74 1.54 3.72
CA VAL A 133 -11.19 2.30 4.86
C VAL A 133 -9.96 1.60 5.42
N ALA A 134 -8.89 2.38 5.65
CA ALA A 134 -7.69 1.88 6.32
C ALA A 134 -7.95 1.59 7.80
N ASN A 135 -7.19 0.66 8.38
CA ASN A 135 -7.26 0.38 9.82
C ASN A 135 -6.74 1.59 10.62
N TYR A 136 -7.51 2.00 11.63
CA TYR A 136 -7.24 3.18 12.44
C TYR A 136 -5.87 3.13 13.15
N ASP A 137 -5.49 1.99 13.74
CA ASP A 137 -4.22 1.87 14.46
C ASP A 137 -3.04 1.98 13.51
N VAL A 138 -3.16 1.38 12.32
CA VAL A 138 -2.10 1.46 11.29
C VAL A 138 -1.95 2.89 10.77
N VAL A 139 -3.04 3.60 10.50
CA VAL A 139 -3.01 5.02 10.12
C VAL A 139 -2.36 5.87 11.21
N THR A 140 -2.75 5.64 12.47
CA THR A 140 -2.19 6.38 13.61
C THR A 140 -0.69 6.13 13.75
N ALA A 141 -0.24 4.88 13.63
CA ALA A 141 1.17 4.52 13.68
C ALA A 141 2.00 5.17 12.56
N LEU A 142 1.44 5.22 11.34
CA LEU A 142 2.06 5.89 10.18
C LEU A 142 2.18 7.40 10.39
N LEU A 143 1.13 8.06 10.89
CA LEU A 143 1.16 9.50 11.19
C LEU A 143 2.19 9.85 12.27
N GLN A 144 2.25 9.05 13.33
CA GLN A 144 3.25 9.21 14.40
C GLN A 144 4.66 8.99 13.84
N ALA A 145 4.86 8.01 12.98
CA ALA A 145 6.15 7.75 12.34
C ALA A 145 6.61 8.91 11.46
N GLY A 146 5.74 9.42 10.58
CA GLY A 146 6.05 10.57 9.73
C GLY A 146 6.42 11.80 10.54
N LYS A 147 5.65 12.10 11.59
CA LYS A 147 5.95 13.22 12.52
C LYS A 147 7.29 13.03 13.24
N LYS A 148 7.55 11.84 13.77
CA LYS A 148 8.81 11.52 14.48
C LYS A 148 10.03 11.67 13.58
N LEU A 149 9.90 11.29 12.32
CA LEU A 149 10.98 11.37 11.32
C LEU A 149 11.11 12.73 10.65
N GLY A 150 10.19 13.66 10.90
CA GLY A 150 10.24 15.03 10.38
C GLY A 150 9.83 15.18 8.91
N TYR A 151 9.12 14.20 8.34
CA TYR A 151 8.63 14.28 6.98
C TYR A 151 7.33 15.07 6.88
N THR A 152 7.16 15.83 5.78
CA THR A 152 5.87 16.45 5.43
C THR A 152 4.89 15.33 5.07
N THR A 153 3.82 15.18 5.86
CA THR A 153 2.84 14.13 5.70
C THR A 153 1.44 14.70 5.48
N HIS A 154 0.70 14.09 4.55
CA HIS A 154 -0.70 14.40 4.25
C HIS A 154 -1.55 13.15 4.50
N ALA A 155 -2.54 13.25 5.38
CA ALA A 155 -3.52 12.18 5.59
C ALA A 155 -4.81 12.49 4.83
N GLY A 156 -5.40 11.47 4.19
CA GLY A 156 -6.68 11.66 3.51
C GLY A 156 -7.02 10.53 2.54
N ILE A 157 -8.06 10.76 1.77
CA ILE A 157 -8.54 9.82 0.77
C ILE A 157 -7.58 9.79 -0.43
N VAL A 158 -7.35 8.60 -0.97
CA VAL A 158 -6.62 8.41 -2.23
C VAL A 158 -7.56 7.83 -3.30
N GLN A 159 -7.28 8.10 -4.57
CA GLN A 159 -7.92 7.38 -5.67
C GLN A 159 -7.18 6.06 -5.90
N CYS A 160 -7.92 4.95 -5.96
CA CYS A 160 -7.40 3.67 -6.39
C CYS A 160 -8.02 3.29 -7.74
N LYS A 161 -7.18 3.09 -8.77
CA LYS A 161 -7.59 2.87 -10.16
C LYS A 161 -6.91 1.66 -10.77
N ASP A 162 -7.48 1.12 -11.86
CA ASP A 162 -6.91 0.02 -12.64
C ASP A 162 -6.11 0.49 -13.86
N SER A 163 -6.39 1.70 -14.39
CA SER A 163 -5.71 2.21 -15.58
C SER A 163 -4.73 3.33 -15.24
N PHE A 164 -3.42 3.06 -15.38
CA PHE A 164 -2.38 4.08 -15.26
C PHE A 164 -2.53 5.16 -16.34
N TYR A 165 -2.66 4.76 -17.59
CA TYR A 165 -2.79 5.67 -18.73
C TYR A 165 -4.12 6.41 -18.77
N GLY A 166 -5.19 5.85 -18.18
CA GLY A 166 -6.47 6.56 -18.01
C GLY A 166 -6.37 7.83 -17.16
N GLN A 167 -5.34 7.94 -16.31
CA GLN A 167 -5.05 9.17 -15.58
C GLN A 167 -4.13 10.12 -16.35
N HIS A 168 -3.09 9.59 -16.99
CA HIS A 168 -1.99 10.40 -17.56
C HIS A 168 -2.26 10.85 -18.99
N GLU A 169 -3.09 10.12 -19.71
CA GLU A 169 -3.46 10.37 -21.11
C GLU A 169 -4.99 10.20 -21.28
N PRO A 170 -5.83 10.84 -20.45
CA PRO A 170 -7.27 10.61 -20.46
C PRO A 170 -7.93 11.02 -21.78
N GLU A 171 -7.36 11.98 -22.52
CA GLU A 171 -7.88 12.50 -23.76
C GLU A 171 -7.91 11.49 -24.91
N VAL A 172 -7.02 10.51 -24.90
CA VAL A 172 -6.97 9.45 -25.93
C VAL A 172 -7.81 8.21 -25.57
N MET A 173 -8.37 8.19 -24.34
CA MET A 173 -9.14 7.06 -23.87
C MET A 173 -10.58 7.09 -24.42
N PRO A 174 -11.19 5.92 -24.76
CA PRO A 174 -12.58 5.87 -25.25
C PRO A 174 -13.59 6.51 -24.31
N VAL A 175 -13.35 6.48 -22.99
CA VAL A 175 -14.18 7.05 -21.93
C VAL A 175 -13.62 8.37 -21.39
N SER A 176 -12.94 9.13 -22.22
CA SER A 176 -12.24 10.38 -21.87
C SER A 176 -13.12 11.34 -21.06
N TYR A 177 -14.38 11.54 -21.47
CA TYR A 177 -15.35 12.40 -20.79
C TYR A 177 -15.58 11.99 -19.33
N GLU A 178 -15.67 10.70 -19.04
CA GLU A 178 -15.90 10.18 -17.70
C GLU A 178 -14.64 10.35 -16.82
N LEU A 179 -13.48 10.02 -17.36
CA LEU A 179 -12.18 10.12 -16.65
C LEU A 179 -11.90 11.57 -16.24
N GLN A 180 -12.06 12.52 -17.16
CA GLN A 180 -11.82 13.95 -16.91
C GLN A 180 -12.82 14.52 -15.90
N GLN A 181 -14.12 14.19 -16.02
CA GLN A 181 -15.12 14.65 -15.07
C GLN A 181 -14.92 14.10 -13.66
N LYS A 182 -14.56 12.83 -13.53
CA LYS A 182 -14.20 12.22 -12.25
C LYS A 182 -12.98 12.89 -11.64
N TRP A 183 -11.94 13.15 -12.46
CA TRP A 183 -10.73 13.83 -11.97
C TRP A 183 -11.04 15.21 -11.38
N GLU A 184 -11.88 15.99 -12.07
CA GLU A 184 -12.35 17.28 -11.53
C GLU A 184 -13.13 17.13 -10.22
N ALA A 185 -13.92 16.07 -10.07
CA ALA A 185 -14.60 15.77 -8.81
C ALA A 185 -13.60 15.42 -7.70
N TRP A 186 -12.57 14.64 -7.99
CA TRP A 186 -11.52 14.28 -7.02
C TRP A 186 -10.76 15.52 -6.52
N LYS A 187 -10.43 16.45 -7.39
CA LYS A 187 -9.81 17.73 -7.01
C LYS A 187 -10.71 18.53 -6.06
N ARG A 188 -11.99 18.67 -6.40
CA ARG A 188 -12.97 19.39 -5.55
C ARG A 188 -13.22 18.72 -4.20
N LEU A 189 -13.11 17.39 -4.13
CA LEU A 189 -13.20 16.60 -2.91
C LEU A 189 -11.88 16.54 -2.11
N ARG A 190 -10.83 17.21 -2.60
CA ARG A 190 -9.50 17.26 -1.98
C ARG A 190 -8.88 15.88 -1.76
N VAL A 191 -9.09 14.98 -2.72
CA VAL A 191 -8.41 13.68 -2.75
C VAL A 191 -6.91 13.93 -2.83
N LYS A 192 -6.15 13.28 -1.94
CA LYS A 192 -4.73 13.60 -1.77
C LYS A 192 -3.86 13.13 -2.92
N ALA A 193 -4.06 11.90 -3.36
CA ALA A 193 -3.20 11.29 -4.36
C ALA A 193 -3.93 10.16 -5.11
N SER A 194 -3.29 9.66 -6.16
CA SER A 194 -3.75 8.54 -6.97
C SER A 194 -2.72 7.40 -6.95
N GLU A 195 -3.19 6.17 -6.75
CA GLU A 195 -2.42 4.93 -6.72
C GLU A 195 -3.28 3.76 -7.25
N MET A 196 -2.89 2.49 -7.07
CA MET A 196 -3.56 1.38 -7.77
C MET A 196 -3.96 0.17 -6.90
N GLU A 197 -3.74 0.16 -5.56
CA GLU A 197 -3.92 -1.06 -4.75
C GLU A 197 -4.68 -0.86 -3.44
N SER A 198 -4.72 0.33 -2.85
CA SER A 198 -5.24 0.52 -1.49
C SER A 198 -6.70 0.15 -1.32
N ALA A 199 -7.56 0.41 -2.31
CA ALA A 199 -8.97 0.03 -2.19
C ALA A 199 -9.12 -1.49 -2.06
N ALA A 200 -8.41 -2.25 -2.90
CA ALA A 200 -8.40 -3.70 -2.85
C ALA A 200 -7.89 -4.20 -1.49
N LEU A 201 -6.73 -3.71 -1.05
CA LEU A 201 -6.15 -4.10 0.24
C LEU A 201 -7.07 -3.80 1.41
N PHE A 202 -7.71 -2.62 1.46
CA PHE A 202 -8.59 -2.24 2.58
C PHE A 202 -9.87 -3.07 2.64
N VAL A 203 -10.51 -3.33 1.49
CA VAL A 203 -11.73 -4.15 1.43
C VAL A 203 -11.44 -5.61 1.72
N VAL A 204 -10.38 -6.18 1.14
CA VAL A 204 -9.97 -7.58 1.40
C VAL A 204 -9.54 -7.76 2.85
N ALA A 205 -8.81 -6.81 3.44
CA ALA A 205 -8.45 -6.84 4.85
C ALA A 205 -9.67 -6.83 5.77
N SER A 206 -10.69 -6.03 5.45
CA SER A 206 -11.97 -6.03 6.19
C SER A 206 -12.68 -7.37 6.13
N HIS A 207 -12.67 -8.03 4.94
CA HIS A 207 -13.21 -9.37 4.76
C HIS A 207 -12.46 -10.42 5.60
N LEU A 208 -11.13 -10.33 5.63
CA LEU A 208 -10.26 -11.27 6.32
C LEU A 208 -10.13 -10.98 7.84
N GLY A 209 -10.62 -9.84 8.33
CA GLY A 209 -10.51 -9.42 9.72
C GLY A 209 -9.09 -9.04 10.15
N VAL A 210 -8.28 -8.48 9.24
CA VAL A 210 -6.88 -8.09 9.47
C VAL A 210 -6.67 -6.60 9.34
N ARG A 211 -5.52 -6.07 9.79
CA ARG A 211 -5.19 -4.65 9.80
C ARG A 211 -4.36 -4.27 8.58
N VAL A 212 -4.79 -3.28 7.80
CA VAL A 212 -4.01 -2.71 6.67
C VAL A 212 -4.05 -1.19 6.70
N GLY A 213 -2.91 -0.56 6.40
CA GLY A 213 -2.78 0.86 6.08
C GLY A 213 -1.78 1.06 4.95
N SER A 214 -1.79 2.25 4.34
CA SER A 214 -0.93 2.56 3.19
C SER A 214 -0.21 3.89 3.36
N THR A 215 1.07 3.92 2.98
CA THR A 215 1.90 5.12 2.89
C THR A 215 2.58 5.19 1.52
N PHE A 216 2.72 6.39 1.00
CA PHE A 216 3.23 6.63 -0.34
C PHE A 216 4.23 7.78 -0.37
N LEU A 217 5.28 7.61 -1.17
CA LEU A 217 6.05 8.74 -1.68
C LEU A 217 5.28 9.39 -2.82
N VAL A 218 5.11 10.70 -2.79
CA VAL A 218 4.60 11.47 -3.92
C VAL A 218 5.71 11.63 -4.95
N VAL A 219 5.54 11.04 -6.13
CA VAL A 219 6.52 11.19 -7.24
C VAL A 219 6.49 12.61 -7.80
N GLY A 220 5.29 13.16 -7.95
CA GLY A 220 5.02 14.50 -8.44
C GLY A 220 3.51 14.74 -8.47
N ASN A 221 3.09 15.96 -8.84
CA ASN A 221 1.69 16.36 -8.89
C ASN A 221 1.40 17.13 -10.18
N GLN A 222 0.59 16.55 -11.06
CA GLN A 222 0.25 17.14 -12.37
C GLN A 222 -0.53 18.46 -12.24
N GLU A 223 -1.35 18.62 -11.18
CA GLU A 223 -2.12 19.84 -10.95
C GLU A 223 -1.21 21.01 -10.55
N ARG A 224 -0.14 20.73 -9.79
CA ARG A 224 0.89 21.73 -9.46
C ARG A 224 1.65 22.16 -10.72
N ASN A 225 2.00 21.22 -11.60
CA ASN A 225 2.62 21.53 -12.89
C ASN A 225 1.71 22.43 -13.73
N ALA A 226 0.42 22.09 -13.86
CA ALA A 226 -0.55 22.88 -14.60
C ALA A 226 -0.75 24.29 -14.01
N ALA A 227 -0.63 24.42 -12.68
CA ALA A 227 -0.71 25.70 -11.98
C ALA A 227 0.61 26.50 -11.94
N GLY A 228 1.70 25.99 -12.51
CA GLY A 228 3.01 26.63 -12.47
C GLY A 228 3.65 26.68 -11.07
N LEU A 229 3.24 25.80 -10.16
CA LEU A 229 3.75 25.72 -8.80
C LEU A 229 4.98 24.79 -8.72
N GLU A 230 5.82 25.02 -7.70
CA GLU A 230 6.95 24.13 -7.40
C GLU A 230 6.47 22.69 -7.27
N ASN A 231 7.09 21.79 -8.05
CA ASN A 231 6.73 20.36 -8.06
C ASN A 231 7.97 19.51 -8.39
N PRO A 232 8.84 19.22 -7.41
CA PRO A 232 9.98 18.33 -7.63
C PRO A 232 9.50 16.94 -8.04
N ILE A 233 10.26 16.28 -8.91
CA ILE A 233 10.03 14.88 -9.27
C ILE A 233 10.98 14.01 -8.45
N VAL A 234 10.42 13.15 -7.60
CA VAL A 234 11.16 12.33 -6.63
C VAL A 234 10.83 10.86 -6.84
N HIS A 235 11.85 10.03 -7.03
CA HIS A 235 11.71 8.57 -7.23
C HIS A 235 12.29 7.75 -6.08
N ASP A 236 13.11 8.34 -5.22
CA ASP A 236 13.70 7.63 -4.09
C ASP A 236 12.64 7.40 -2.99
N THR A 237 12.29 6.12 -2.81
CA THR A 237 11.24 5.71 -1.86
C THR A 237 11.70 5.56 -0.42
N GLU A 238 12.96 5.92 -0.09
CA GLU A 238 13.53 5.75 1.25
C GLU A 238 12.69 6.39 2.35
N ALA A 239 12.18 7.60 2.11
CA ALA A 239 11.31 8.30 3.07
C ALA A 239 10.04 7.49 3.40
N ALA A 240 9.35 6.92 2.39
CA ALA A 240 8.17 6.10 2.61
C ALA A 240 8.50 4.77 3.28
N ILE A 241 9.64 4.17 2.94
CA ILE A 241 10.14 2.93 3.56
C ILE A 241 10.42 3.15 5.06
N THR A 242 11.17 4.19 5.41
CA THR A 242 11.50 4.49 6.81
C THR A 242 10.26 4.81 7.64
N VAL A 243 9.27 5.50 7.07
CA VAL A 243 7.96 5.74 7.71
C VAL A 243 7.24 4.41 7.98
N ALA A 244 7.20 3.49 7.02
CA ALA A 244 6.54 2.20 7.20
C ALA A 244 7.24 1.32 8.24
N VAL A 245 8.57 1.24 8.20
CA VAL A 245 9.36 0.50 9.20
C VAL A 245 9.15 1.07 10.60
N GLN A 246 9.19 2.40 10.76
CA GLN A 246 8.93 3.03 12.06
C GLN A 246 7.48 2.81 12.52
N ALA A 247 6.51 2.79 11.60
CA ALA A 247 5.12 2.49 11.93
C ALA A 247 4.95 1.04 12.41
N LEU A 248 5.64 0.06 11.81
CA LEU A 248 5.67 -1.31 12.33
C LEU A 248 6.24 -1.38 13.75
N ARG A 249 7.35 -0.67 14.04
CA ARG A 249 7.89 -0.59 15.41
C ARG A 249 6.88 -0.04 16.40
N ASN A 250 6.13 1.01 16.00
CA ASN A 250 5.07 1.60 16.83
C ASN A 250 3.95 0.59 17.09
N LEU A 251 3.49 -0.15 16.07
CA LEU A 251 2.45 -1.18 16.20
C LEU A 251 2.90 -2.35 17.07
N ILE A 252 4.12 -2.84 16.90
CA ILE A 252 4.70 -3.90 17.73
C ILE A 252 4.74 -3.48 19.20
N ALA A 253 5.18 -2.25 19.48
CA ALA A 253 5.21 -1.72 20.84
C ALA A 253 3.81 -1.57 21.44
N GLN A 254 2.84 -1.08 20.67
CA GLN A 254 1.44 -0.95 21.09
C GLN A 254 0.80 -2.32 21.38
N ASP A 255 0.98 -3.29 20.50
CA ASP A 255 0.41 -4.63 20.65
C ASP A 255 0.97 -5.35 21.88
N ARG A 256 2.27 -5.16 22.20
CA ARG A 256 2.89 -5.69 23.42
C ARG A 256 2.36 -5.07 24.71
N GLN A 257 1.92 -3.81 24.65
CA GLN A 257 1.30 -3.16 25.82
C GLN A 257 -0.14 -3.63 26.07
N ASN A 258 -0.80 -4.13 25.00
CA ASN A 258 -2.20 -4.57 25.07
C ASN A 258 -2.36 -6.09 25.26
N ALA A 259 -1.26 -6.85 25.24
CA ALA A 259 -1.23 -8.31 25.44
C ALA A 259 -1.05 -8.68 26.91
#